data_b09e27d9f82d0f3328d308082315bdd7
#
_entry.id   b09e27d9f82d0f3328d308082315bdd7
#
_cell.length_a   1.000
_cell.length_b   1.000
_cell.length_c   1.000
_cell.angle_alpha   90.00
_cell.angle_beta   90.00
_cell.angle_gamma   90.00
#
_symmetry.space_group_name_H-M   'P 1'
#
loop_
_entity.id
_entity.type
_entity.pdbx_description
1 polymer ?
#
loop_
_entity_poly.entity_id
_entity_poly.type
_entity_poly.pdbx_seq_one_letter_code
_entity_poly.pdbx_strand_id
1 'polypeptide(L)'
;FENVLYPNIPSLLNSLKEQGYTLVIATSKPTIFADEILKYFEIHHYFDCIVGSNLDGTRSSKTEIIQYILNKYKDHDSSEFIMIGDRRHDIIGANNSGIDSVGVTYGYGSLEEVKSSKPTYIADSVEQLREIIINSK
;
A
#
# COMPACT_ATOMS: atom_id res chain seq x y z
N PHE A 1 0.21 6.72 6.33
CA PHE A 1 0.60 8.11 6.54
C PHE A 1 -0.62 9.00 6.27
N GLU A 2 -1.05 9.73 7.26
CA GLU A 2 -2.25 10.55 7.13
C GLU A 2 -1.94 11.92 6.55
N ASN A 3 -1.19 12.71 7.28
CA ASN A 3 -0.85 14.06 6.89
C ASN A 3 0.65 14.32 7.00
N VAL A 4 1.42 13.25 7.09
CA VAL A 4 2.89 13.33 7.22
C VAL A 4 3.51 12.42 6.18
N LEU A 5 4.48 12.96 5.46
CA LEU A 5 5.26 12.19 4.49
C LEU A 5 6.59 11.83 5.11
N TYR A 6 6.88 10.52 5.20
CA TYR A 6 8.13 10.06 5.77
C TYR A 6 9.31 10.39 4.85
N PRO A 7 10.49 10.69 5.42
CA PRO A 7 11.67 10.94 4.61
C PRO A 7 11.96 9.78 3.67
N ASN A 8 12.47 10.08 2.50
CA ASN A 8 12.86 9.11 1.47
C ASN A 8 11.70 8.42 0.74
N ILE A 9 10.46 8.72 1.06
CA ILE A 9 9.33 8.15 0.32
C ILE A 9 9.32 8.59 -1.16
N PRO A 10 9.47 9.88 -1.49
CA PRO A 10 9.54 10.27 -2.90
C PRO A 10 10.66 9.56 -3.65
N SER A 11 11.82 9.41 -3.02
CA SER A 11 12.96 8.70 -3.63
C SER A 11 12.64 7.23 -3.88
N LEU A 12 11.97 6.56 -2.92
CA LEU A 12 11.54 5.18 -3.08
C LEU A 12 10.56 5.05 -4.25
N LEU A 13 9.55 5.91 -4.30
CA LEU A 13 8.54 5.85 -5.35
C LEU A 13 9.17 6.05 -6.73
N ASN A 14 10.06 7.01 -6.85
CA ASN A 14 10.76 7.26 -8.10
C ASN A 14 11.58 6.04 -8.53
N SER A 15 12.31 5.45 -7.60
CA SER A 15 13.12 4.26 -7.86
C SER A 15 12.28 3.09 -8.35
N LEU A 16 11.13 2.85 -7.72
CA LEU A 16 10.24 1.77 -8.11
C LEU A 16 9.65 2.00 -9.50
N LYS A 17 9.27 3.23 -9.81
CA LYS A 17 8.75 3.55 -11.14
C LYS A 17 9.82 3.34 -12.22
N GLU A 18 11.05 3.74 -11.95
CA GLU A 18 12.15 3.53 -12.88
C GLU A 18 12.40 2.05 -13.16
N GLN A 19 12.12 1.19 -12.19
CA GLN A 19 12.28 -0.25 -12.35
C GLN A 19 11.06 -0.95 -12.94
N GLY A 20 10.05 -0.19 -13.32
CA GLY A 20 8.88 -0.74 -14.01
C GLY A 20 7.75 -1.23 -13.12
N TYR A 21 7.80 -0.95 -11.83
CA TYR A 21 6.70 -1.33 -10.93
C TYR A 21 5.46 -0.47 -11.18
N THR A 22 4.30 -1.10 -11.07
CA THR A 22 3.01 -0.40 -11.04
C THR A 22 2.70 -0.06 -9.59
N LEU A 23 2.44 1.21 -9.32
CA LEU A 23 2.17 1.69 -7.98
C LEU A 23 0.71 2.09 -7.84
N VAL A 24 0.04 1.54 -6.83
CA VAL A 24 -1.38 1.77 -6.59
C VAL A 24 -1.58 2.19 -5.14
N ILE A 25 -2.39 3.19 -4.92
CA ILE A 25 -2.84 3.54 -3.56
C ILE A 25 -4.09 2.76 -3.24
N ALA A 26 -4.08 2.08 -2.08
CA ALA A 26 -5.24 1.39 -1.53
C ALA A 26 -5.52 2.01 -0.16
N THR A 27 -6.64 2.69 -0.02
CA THR A 27 -6.97 3.41 1.20
C THR A 27 -8.46 3.30 1.53
N SER A 28 -8.77 3.28 2.83
CA SER A 28 -10.16 3.33 3.27
C SER A 28 -10.77 4.73 3.21
N LYS A 29 -9.95 5.76 2.98
CA LYS A 29 -10.46 7.11 2.76
C LYS A 29 -11.18 7.17 1.42
N PRO A 30 -12.17 8.07 1.26
CA PRO A 30 -12.76 8.29 -0.06
C PRO A 30 -11.69 8.67 -1.09
N THR A 31 -11.83 8.12 -2.29
CA THR A 31 -10.84 8.30 -3.36
C THR A 31 -10.50 9.76 -3.62
N ILE A 32 -11.51 10.63 -3.63
CA ILE A 32 -11.29 12.05 -3.92
C ILE A 32 -10.39 12.72 -2.87
N PHE A 33 -10.55 12.34 -1.60
CA PHE A 33 -9.73 12.92 -0.52
C PHE A 33 -8.30 12.36 -0.56
N ALA A 34 -8.14 11.08 -0.90
CA ALA A 34 -6.82 10.49 -1.06
C ALA A 34 -6.04 11.20 -2.18
N ASP A 35 -6.70 11.47 -3.30
CA ASP A 35 -6.08 12.17 -4.42
C ASP A 35 -5.59 13.57 -4.01
N GLU A 36 -6.40 14.29 -3.25
CA GLU A 36 -6.02 15.61 -2.76
C GLU A 36 -4.78 15.58 -1.86
N ILE A 37 -4.70 14.58 -0.98
CA ILE A 37 -3.55 14.43 -0.08
C ILE A 37 -2.27 14.15 -0.88
N LEU A 38 -2.36 13.26 -1.87
CA LEU A 38 -1.21 12.94 -2.71
C LEU A 38 -0.73 14.14 -3.53
N LYS A 39 -1.64 14.96 -4.01
CA LYS A 39 -1.31 16.20 -4.72
C LYS A 39 -0.65 17.21 -3.79
N TYR A 40 -1.15 17.31 -2.56
CA TYR A 40 -0.56 18.18 -1.56
C TYR A 40 0.91 17.86 -1.31
N PHE A 41 1.25 16.58 -1.24
CA PHE A 41 2.63 16.14 -1.06
C PHE A 41 3.42 16.04 -2.36
N GLU A 42 2.80 16.35 -3.49
CA GLU A 42 3.42 16.34 -4.81
C GLU A 42 3.96 14.95 -5.22
N ILE A 43 3.27 13.89 -4.80
CA ILE A 43 3.66 12.51 -5.13
C ILE A 43 2.59 11.76 -5.93
N HIS A 44 1.48 12.42 -6.24
CA HIS A 44 0.37 11.73 -6.88
C HIS A 44 0.74 11.21 -8.28
N HIS A 45 1.69 11.85 -8.95
CA HIS A 45 2.12 11.44 -10.29
C HIS A 45 2.88 10.12 -10.33
N TYR A 46 3.34 9.61 -9.18
CA TYR A 46 4.01 8.31 -9.13
C TYR A 46 3.02 7.15 -9.18
N PHE A 47 1.75 7.38 -8.92
CA PHE A 47 0.77 6.31 -8.78
C PHE A 47 -0.03 6.13 -10.07
N ASP A 48 -0.14 4.86 -10.48
CA ASP A 48 -0.87 4.49 -11.68
C ASP A 48 -2.38 4.48 -11.42
N CYS A 49 -2.77 4.30 -10.16
CA CYS A 49 -4.18 4.22 -9.79
C CYS A 49 -4.34 4.56 -8.32
N ILE A 50 -5.45 5.18 -7.96
CA ILE A 50 -5.81 5.47 -6.58
C ILE A 50 -7.18 4.85 -6.35
N VAL A 51 -7.27 3.91 -5.41
CA VAL A 51 -8.52 3.26 -5.06
C VAL A 51 -8.80 3.49 -3.59
N GLY A 52 -9.90 4.18 -3.34
CA GLY A 52 -10.40 4.43 -1.99
C GLY A 52 -11.82 3.96 -1.86
N SER A 53 -12.47 4.35 -0.77
CA SER A 53 -13.89 4.08 -0.60
C SER A 53 -14.73 5.02 -1.46
N ASN A 54 -15.99 4.64 -1.70
CA ASN A 54 -16.94 5.53 -2.33
C ASN A 54 -17.49 6.52 -1.28
N LEU A 55 -17.95 7.68 -1.74
CA LEU A 55 -18.48 8.71 -0.83
C LEU A 55 -19.71 8.22 -0.06
N ASP A 56 -20.45 7.26 -0.62
CA ASP A 56 -21.62 6.68 0.04
C ASP A 56 -21.26 5.61 1.09
N GLY A 57 -19.99 5.39 1.35
CA GLY A 57 -19.53 4.42 2.34
C GLY A 57 -19.33 3.00 1.86
N THR A 58 -19.71 2.69 0.61
CA THR A 58 -19.45 1.37 0.05
C THR A 58 -17.99 1.21 -0.33
N ARG A 59 -17.53 -0.04 -0.45
CA ARG A 59 -16.14 -0.39 -0.73
C ARG A 59 -15.19 0.30 0.27
N SER A 60 -15.51 0.15 1.57
CA SER A 60 -14.73 0.85 2.61
C SER A 60 -13.74 -0.05 3.33
N SER A 61 -13.93 -1.38 3.32
CA SER A 61 -12.96 -2.28 3.96
C SER A 61 -11.72 -2.45 3.09
N LYS A 62 -10.58 -2.65 3.73
CA LYS A 62 -9.34 -2.83 3.00
C LYS A 62 -9.39 -4.07 2.11
N THR A 63 -10.03 -5.14 2.57
CA THR A 63 -10.19 -6.35 1.76
C THR A 63 -10.95 -6.06 0.47
N GLU A 64 -12.06 -5.34 0.55
CA GLU A 64 -12.83 -4.96 -0.65
C GLU A 64 -12.02 -4.11 -1.61
N ILE A 65 -11.24 -3.18 -1.06
CA ILE A 65 -10.40 -2.29 -1.87
C ILE A 65 -9.30 -3.08 -2.58
N ILE A 66 -8.64 -3.98 -1.88
CA ILE A 66 -7.60 -4.82 -2.47
C ILE A 66 -8.19 -5.71 -3.56
N GLN A 67 -9.33 -6.34 -3.30
CA GLN A 67 -9.98 -7.19 -4.28
C GLN A 67 -10.40 -6.43 -5.53
N TYR A 68 -10.84 -5.19 -5.37
CA TYR A 68 -11.14 -4.33 -6.52
C TYR A 68 -9.89 -4.10 -7.37
N ILE A 69 -8.75 -3.85 -6.73
CA ILE A 69 -7.49 -3.64 -7.43
C ILE A 69 -7.05 -4.91 -8.14
N LEU A 70 -7.13 -6.06 -7.48
CA LEU A 70 -6.77 -7.34 -8.10
C LEU A 70 -7.62 -7.63 -9.32
N ASN A 71 -8.90 -7.32 -9.26
CA ASN A 71 -9.80 -7.51 -10.39
C ASN A 71 -9.45 -6.57 -11.56
N LYS A 72 -9.02 -5.36 -11.24
CA LYS A 72 -8.60 -4.40 -12.26
C LYS A 72 -7.35 -4.87 -12.99
N TYR A 73 -6.44 -5.55 -12.29
CA TYR A 73 -5.20 -6.07 -12.85
C TYR A 73 -5.23 -7.59 -12.95
N LYS A 74 -6.36 -8.15 -13.35
CA LYS A 74 -6.63 -9.60 -13.34
C LYS A 74 -5.74 -10.42 -14.27
N ASP A 75 -5.02 -9.77 -15.18
CA ASP A 75 -4.08 -10.46 -16.07
C ASP A 75 -2.77 -10.82 -15.38
N HIS A 76 -2.61 -10.42 -14.12
CA HIS A 76 -1.43 -10.71 -13.32
C HIS A 76 -1.77 -11.71 -12.22
N ASP A 77 -0.82 -12.62 -11.94
CA ASP A 77 -0.98 -13.58 -10.84
C ASP A 77 -0.96 -12.88 -9.49
N SER A 78 -1.61 -13.47 -8.50
CA SER A 78 -1.58 -12.94 -7.13
C SER A 78 -0.15 -12.83 -6.59
N SER A 79 0.78 -13.66 -7.05
CA SER A 79 2.18 -13.61 -6.66
C SER A 79 2.90 -12.34 -7.13
N GLU A 80 2.32 -11.60 -8.07
CA GLU A 80 2.91 -10.36 -8.59
C GLU A 80 2.51 -9.13 -7.79
N PHE A 81 1.68 -9.28 -6.76
CA PHE A 81 1.19 -8.17 -5.94
C PHE A 81 1.81 -8.21 -4.57
N ILE A 82 2.06 -7.04 -4.01
CA ILE A 82 2.48 -6.92 -2.62
C ILE A 82 1.79 -5.70 -2.01
N MET A 83 1.21 -5.90 -0.82
CA MET A 83 0.56 -4.83 -0.07
C MET A 83 1.53 -4.27 0.96
N ILE A 84 1.64 -2.96 1.03
CA ILE A 84 2.49 -2.31 2.02
C ILE A 84 1.57 -1.53 2.95
N GLY A 85 1.65 -1.81 4.24
CA GLY A 85 0.79 -1.17 5.20
C GLY A 85 1.39 -1.04 6.58
N ASP A 86 0.89 -0.08 7.34
CA ASP A 86 1.34 0.20 8.69
C ASP A 86 0.29 -0.17 9.75
N ARG A 87 -0.86 -0.67 9.32
CA ARG A 87 -1.94 -1.05 10.22
C ARG A 87 -2.40 -2.49 9.92
N ARG A 88 -3.00 -3.10 10.95
CA ARG A 88 -3.46 -4.50 10.85
C ARG A 88 -4.44 -4.74 9.71
N HIS A 89 -5.33 -3.79 9.45
CA HIS A 89 -6.34 -4.00 8.40
C HIS A 89 -5.74 -4.07 7.01
N ASP A 90 -4.59 -3.44 6.79
CA ASP A 90 -3.86 -3.56 5.52
C ASP A 90 -3.36 -4.99 5.33
N ILE A 91 -2.78 -5.55 6.38
CA ILE A 91 -2.20 -6.89 6.36
C ILE A 91 -3.29 -7.95 6.28
N ILE A 92 -4.35 -7.80 7.09
CA ILE A 92 -5.48 -8.72 7.07
C ILE A 92 -6.15 -8.71 5.69
N GLY A 93 -6.31 -7.52 5.09
CA GLY A 93 -6.87 -7.42 3.75
C GLY A 93 -6.04 -8.16 2.71
N ALA A 94 -4.71 -8.04 2.80
CA ALA A 94 -3.81 -8.78 1.92
C ALA A 94 -3.90 -10.29 2.13
N ASN A 95 -3.91 -10.73 3.38
CA ASN A 95 -4.04 -12.15 3.70
C ASN A 95 -5.36 -12.71 3.19
N ASN A 96 -6.46 -11.98 3.38
CA ASN A 96 -7.78 -12.39 2.88
C ASN A 96 -7.82 -12.47 1.35
N SER A 97 -6.97 -11.73 0.69
CA SER A 97 -6.94 -11.66 -0.77
C SER A 97 -5.86 -12.55 -1.40
N GLY A 98 -5.08 -13.24 -0.58
CA GLY A 98 -4.07 -14.18 -1.06
C GLY A 98 -2.84 -13.53 -1.66
N ILE A 99 -2.49 -12.32 -1.27
CA ILE A 99 -1.28 -11.65 -1.74
C ILE A 99 -0.30 -11.42 -0.60
N ASP A 100 0.96 -11.23 -0.95
CA ASP A 100 2.01 -10.95 0.03
C ASP A 100 1.85 -9.54 0.61
N SER A 101 2.41 -9.33 1.79
CA SER A 101 2.36 -8.04 2.45
C SER A 101 3.68 -7.71 3.15
N VAL A 102 3.94 -6.41 3.27
CA VAL A 102 5.01 -5.88 4.11
C VAL A 102 4.37 -4.99 5.16
N GLY A 103 4.56 -5.35 6.42
CA GLY A 103 4.16 -4.48 7.53
C GLY A 103 5.31 -3.53 7.83
N VAL A 104 5.04 -2.23 7.80
CA VAL A 104 6.05 -1.22 8.13
C VAL A 104 5.85 -0.75 9.56
N THR A 105 6.94 -0.60 10.30
CA THR A 105 6.90 -0.27 11.72
C THR A 105 7.07 1.21 12.00
N TYR A 106 7.43 1.99 10.99
CA TYR A 106 7.61 3.44 11.15
C TYR A 106 6.33 4.24 10.90
N GLY A 107 5.21 3.56 10.70
CA GLY A 107 3.91 4.20 10.50
C GLY A 107 3.12 4.35 11.79
N TYR A 108 1.80 4.45 11.67
CA TYR A 108 0.92 4.69 12.82
C TYR A 108 0.58 3.46 13.64
N GLY A 109 0.73 2.26 13.06
CA GLY A 109 0.46 1.03 13.79
C GLY A 109 1.61 0.67 14.73
N SER A 110 1.29 -0.01 15.82
CA SER A 110 2.33 -0.50 16.71
C SER A 110 3.01 -1.73 16.13
N LEU A 111 4.23 -1.99 16.58
CA LEU A 111 4.95 -3.19 16.18
C LEU A 111 4.16 -4.45 16.52
N GLU A 112 3.52 -4.49 17.70
CA GLU A 112 2.70 -5.63 18.10
C GLU A 112 1.50 -5.82 17.18
N GLU A 113 0.83 -4.73 16.84
CA GLU A 113 -0.32 -4.79 15.93
C GLU A 113 0.11 -5.37 14.58
N VAL A 114 1.21 -4.90 14.04
CA VAL A 114 1.73 -5.32 12.75
C VAL A 114 2.14 -6.79 12.79
N LYS A 115 2.90 -7.20 13.80
CA LYS A 115 3.35 -8.59 13.94
C LYS A 115 2.20 -9.56 14.11
N SER A 116 1.21 -9.21 14.94
CA SER A 116 0.09 -10.11 15.21
C SER A 116 -0.83 -10.30 13.99
N SER A 117 -0.80 -9.38 13.05
CA SER A 117 -1.58 -9.51 11.82
C SER A 117 -0.93 -10.46 10.79
N LYS A 118 0.28 -10.92 11.04
CA LYS A 118 1.02 -11.93 10.25
C LYS A 118 1.33 -11.48 8.82
N PRO A 119 2.11 -10.41 8.67
CA PRO A 119 2.57 -10.00 7.34
C PRO A 119 3.59 -11.00 6.80
N THR A 120 3.79 -11.00 5.49
CA THR A 120 4.84 -11.81 4.86
C THR A 120 6.22 -11.31 5.27
N TYR A 121 6.39 -10.00 5.32
CA TYR A 121 7.66 -9.34 5.68
C TYR A 121 7.39 -8.19 6.63
N ILE A 122 8.42 -7.78 7.37
CA ILE A 122 8.38 -6.59 8.23
C ILE A 122 9.55 -5.68 7.84
N ALA A 123 9.26 -4.40 7.64
CA ALA A 123 10.28 -3.40 7.33
C ALA A 123 10.28 -2.32 8.41
N ASP A 124 11.45 -2.05 8.96
CA ASP A 124 11.63 -1.04 10.02
C ASP A 124 12.04 0.32 9.46
N SER A 125 12.35 0.40 8.17
CA SER A 125 12.75 1.63 7.51
C SER A 125 12.32 1.62 6.05
N VAL A 126 12.32 2.80 5.44
CA VAL A 126 12.02 2.92 4.01
C VAL A 126 13.05 2.17 3.17
N GLU A 127 14.32 2.21 3.58
CA GLU A 127 15.39 1.53 2.87
C GLU A 127 15.21 0.00 2.92
N GLN A 128 14.85 -0.52 4.09
CA GLN A 128 14.56 -1.93 4.25
C GLN A 128 13.35 -2.35 3.41
N LEU A 129 12.31 -1.51 3.35
CA LEU A 129 11.15 -1.73 2.52
C LEU A 129 11.55 -1.85 1.05
N ARG A 130 12.41 -0.97 0.59
CA ARG A 130 12.91 -1.00 -0.79
C ARG A 130 13.59 -2.32 -1.10
N GLU A 131 14.48 -2.77 -0.22
CA GLU A 131 15.19 -4.03 -0.41
C GLU A 131 14.23 -5.22 -0.47
N ILE A 132 13.23 -5.25 0.38
CA ILE A 132 12.25 -6.33 0.40
C ILE A 132 11.48 -6.36 -0.92
N ILE A 133 11.01 -5.23 -1.40
CA ILE A 133 10.25 -5.16 -2.65
C ILE A 133 11.09 -5.65 -3.83
N ILE A 134 12.31 -5.17 -3.93
CA ILE A 134 13.19 -5.50 -5.06
C ILE A 134 13.58 -6.98 -5.05
N ASN A 135 13.82 -7.54 -3.88
CA ASN A 135 14.28 -8.93 -3.76
C ASN A 135 13.16 -9.95 -3.76
N SER A 136 11.91 -9.54 -3.53
CA SER A 136 10.78 -10.48 -3.46
C SER A 136 10.19 -10.80 -4.82
N LYS A 137 10.49 -10.03 -5.84
CA LYS A 137 9.91 -10.17 -7.19
C LYS A 137 11.01 -10.30 -8.30
#